data_073a1e9d97ae50314f873ba0979bc436
#
_entry.id   073a1e9d97ae50314f873ba0979bc436
#
_cell.length_a   1.000
_cell.length_b   1.000
_cell.length_c   1.000
_cell.angle_alpha   90.00
_cell.angle_beta   90.00
_cell.angle_gamma   90.00
#
_symmetry.space_group_name_H-M   'P 1'
#
loop_
_entity.id
_entity.type
_entity.pdbx_description
1 polymer ?
#
loop_
_entity_poly.entity_id
_entity_poly.type
_entity_poly.pdbx_seq_one_letter_code
_entity_poly.pdbx_strand_id
1 'polypeptide(L)'
;FIYFNKFYLSFFMNKIRVLTGITPSGKPHIGNLSGAILPAIKESQEKNVDSFLFLADYHSLIKHQDPILTHSSSIEMAACWLSCGLDHTKTTFYRQSDISNIMELNWILSCITEKGLLNRAHAYKDAVDKNSIDFPDKNINMGLFNYPLLMSADILMFNADIVPVGLDQVQHLEITRDIALKFNYHYGEVFSIPEARVDDHKGHLLGIDGLK
;
A
#
# COMPACT_ATOMS: atom_id res chain seq x y z
N PHE A 1 -36.58 7.80 -13.18
CA PHE A 1 -36.04 8.96 -13.92
C PHE A 1 -35.63 10.03 -12.92
N ILE A 2 -34.41 10.01 -12.44
CA ILE A 2 -33.88 11.14 -11.64
C ILE A 2 -32.66 11.64 -12.42
N TYR A 3 -32.87 12.74 -13.16
CA TYR A 3 -31.79 13.60 -13.60
C TYR A 3 -31.23 14.30 -12.36
N PHE A 4 -30.21 13.76 -11.73
CA PHE A 4 -29.44 14.52 -10.75
C PHE A 4 -28.57 15.54 -11.49
N ASN A 5 -28.86 16.77 -11.21
CA ASN A 5 -28.31 17.96 -11.84
C ASN A 5 -26.78 18.02 -11.63
N LYS A 6 -26.03 17.83 -12.70
CA LYS A 6 -24.56 17.87 -12.76
C LYS A 6 -23.95 19.20 -12.26
N PHE A 7 -24.79 20.19 -11.97
CA PHE A 7 -24.37 21.53 -11.55
C PHE A 7 -24.17 21.71 -10.04
N TYR A 8 -24.70 20.84 -9.20
CA TYR A 8 -24.52 20.92 -7.74
C TYR A 8 -23.26 20.20 -7.21
N LEU A 9 -22.58 19.42 -8.04
CA LEU A 9 -21.36 18.67 -7.66
C LEU A 9 -20.06 19.47 -7.82
N SER A 10 -20.07 20.66 -8.41
CA SER A 10 -18.84 21.42 -8.66
C SER A 10 -18.34 22.28 -7.48
N PHE A 11 -19.04 22.27 -6.35
CA PHE A 11 -18.66 23.09 -5.16
C PHE A 11 -18.00 22.30 -4.04
N PHE A 12 -17.98 20.99 -4.09
CA PHE A 12 -17.09 20.17 -3.27
C PHE A 12 -15.78 20.02 -4.04
N MET A 13 -14.76 20.77 -3.65
CA MET A 13 -13.39 20.48 -4.08
C MET A 13 -13.15 19.01 -3.79
N ASN A 14 -13.05 18.17 -4.82
CA ASN A 14 -12.69 16.76 -4.66
C ASN A 14 -11.35 16.75 -3.97
N LYS A 15 -11.32 16.26 -2.72
CA LYS A 15 -10.07 16.08 -2.01
C LYS A 15 -9.26 15.02 -2.73
N ILE A 16 -7.96 15.22 -2.78
CA ILE A 16 -7.01 14.24 -3.28
C ILE A 16 -6.93 13.10 -2.26
N ARG A 17 -7.21 11.89 -2.70
CA ARG A 17 -7.10 10.69 -1.86
C ARG A 17 -5.66 10.21 -1.81
N VAL A 18 -5.08 10.21 -0.63
CA VAL A 18 -3.72 9.75 -0.41
C VAL A 18 -3.75 8.50 0.47
N LEU A 19 -3.13 7.42 -0.01
CA LEU A 19 -3.06 6.16 0.72
C LEU A 19 -1.62 5.88 1.15
N THR A 20 -1.43 5.63 2.45
CA THR A 20 -0.13 5.22 3.00
C THR A 20 -0.31 3.99 3.89
N GLY A 21 0.38 2.91 3.54
CA GLY A 21 0.42 1.69 4.33
C GLY A 21 1.76 1.49 5.03
N ILE A 22 1.74 0.87 6.20
CA ILE A 22 2.92 0.40 6.89
C ILE A 22 2.75 -1.05 7.33
N THR A 23 3.74 -1.89 7.00
CA THR A 23 3.72 -3.29 7.44
C THR A 23 4.17 -3.38 8.90
N PRO A 24 3.34 -3.90 9.81
CA PRO A 24 3.70 -4.09 11.20
C PRO A 24 4.60 -5.33 11.36
N SER A 25 5.90 -5.16 11.18
CA SER A 25 6.91 -6.23 11.17
C SER A 25 7.82 -6.20 12.40
N GLY A 26 7.27 -5.97 13.58
CA GLY A 26 7.98 -5.85 14.85
C GLY A 26 7.81 -4.47 15.48
N LYS A 27 8.73 -4.12 16.39
CA LYS A 27 8.65 -2.83 17.09
C LYS A 27 8.91 -1.67 16.15
N PRO A 28 8.12 -0.56 16.26
CA PRO A 28 8.41 0.66 15.52
C PRO A 28 9.83 1.16 15.80
N HIS A 29 10.48 1.66 14.75
CA HIS A 29 11.84 2.20 14.84
C HIS A 29 11.93 3.56 14.13
N ILE A 30 13.04 4.27 14.30
CA ILE A 30 13.21 5.61 13.78
C ILE A 30 13.04 5.71 12.26
N GLY A 31 13.36 4.65 11.52
CA GLY A 31 13.10 4.56 10.07
C GLY A 31 11.62 4.60 9.72
N ASN A 32 10.76 3.92 10.50
CA ASN A 32 9.31 4.02 10.35
C ASN A 32 8.83 5.43 10.65
N LEU A 33 9.35 6.04 11.72
CA LEU A 33 8.97 7.36 12.15
C LEU A 33 9.26 8.42 11.10
N SER A 34 10.51 8.51 10.65
CA SER A 34 10.95 9.54 9.69
C SER A 34 10.54 9.22 8.25
N GLY A 35 10.51 7.93 7.88
CA GLY A 35 10.25 7.49 6.51
C GLY A 35 8.76 7.44 6.13
N ALA A 36 7.87 7.18 7.08
CA ALA A 36 6.45 6.99 6.78
C ALA A 36 5.53 7.78 7.73
N ILE A 37 5.71 7.64 9.05
CA ILE A 37 4.72 8.10 10.04
C ILE A 37 4.60 9.63 10.03
N LEU A 38 5.68 10.35 10.29
CA LEU A 38 5.64 11.82 10.37
C LEU A 38 5.23 12.49 9.05
N PRO A 39 5.75 12.06 7.88
CA PRO A 39 5.29 12.60 6.61
C PRO A 39 3.81 12.41 6.35
N ALA A 40 3.28 11.20 6.60
CA ALA A 40 1.87 10.91 6.39
C ALA A 40 0.97 11.68 7.37
N ILE A 41 1.38 11.84 8.64
CA ILE A 41 0.67 12.69 9.60
C ILE A 41 0.65 14.15 9.13
N LYS A 42 1.78 14.68 8.67
CA LYS A 42 1.85 16.04 8.15
C LYS A 42 0.91 16.22 6.95
N GLU A 43 0.92 15.28 6.03
CA GLU A 43 0.06 15.31 4.84
C GLU A 43 -1.43 15.23 5.19
N SER A 44 -1.80 14.41 6.17
CA SER A 44 -3.18 14.26 6.62
C SER A 44 -3.79 15.55 7.18
N GLN A 45 -2.97 16.55 7.50
CA GLN A 45 -3.40 17.85 8.00
C GLN A 45 -3.72 18.85 6.87
N GLU A 46 -3.39 18.53 5.62
CA GLU A 46 -3.66 19.38 4.46
C GLU A 46 -5.17 19.42 4.14
N LYS A 47 -5.69 20.63 3.88
CA LYS A 47 -7.15 20.84 3.72
C LYS A 47 -7.77 20.13 2.51
N ASN A 48 -6.98 19.92 1.47
CA ASN A 48 -7.39 19.30 0.21
C ASN A 48 -7.08 17.81 0.14
N VAL A 49 -6.60 17.20 1.22
CA VAL A 49 -6.25 15.79 1.29
C VAL A 49 -7.32 15.02 2.06
N ASP A 50 -7.69 13.86 1.52
CA ASP A 50 -8.44 12.80 2.19
C ASP A 50 -7.48 11.64 2.43
N SER A 51 -7.02 11.48 3.66
CA SER A 51 -5.91 10.59 3.99
C SER A 51 -6.41 9.24 4.50
N PHE A 52 -5.94 8.19 3.87
CA PHE A 52 -6.16 6.79 4.23
C PHE A 52 -4.84 6.19 4.70
N LEU A 53 -4.77 5.85 5.97
CA LEU A 53 -3.58 5.28 6.59
C LEU A 53 -3.90 3.89 7.11
N PHE A 54 -3.05 2.91 6.85
CA PHE A 54 -3.36 1.56 7.29
C PHE A 54 -2.16 0.74 7.75
N LEU A 55 -2.47 -0.22 8.61
CA LEU A 55 -1.55 -1.24 9.05
C LEU A 55 -1.71 -2.46 8.15
N ALA A 56 -0.69 -2.75 7.37
CA ALA A 56 -0.68 -3.81 6.35
C ALA A 56 -0.37 -5.18 6.98
N ASP A 57 -1.26 -5.66 7.85
CA ASP A 57 -1.07 -6.89 8.62
C ASP A 57 -1.14 -8.17 7.77
N TYR A 58 -1.92 -8.21 6.70
CA TYR A 58 -1.86 -9.31 5.74
C TYR A 58 -0.52 -9.38 5.02
N HIS A 59 0.07 -8.24 4.66
CA HIS A 59 1.41 -8.21 4.07
C HIS A 59 2.48 -8.72 5.03
N SER A 60 2.30 -8.54 6.34
CA SER A 60 3.25 -9.04 7.33
C SER A 60 3.33 -10.57 7.35
N LEU A 61 2.23 -11.27 7.03
CA LEU A 61 2.17 -12.75 6.99
C LEU A 61 3.13 -13.38 5.98
N ILE A 62 3.61 -12.62 4.99
CA ILE A 62 4.59 -13.11 4.02
C ILE A 62 5.86 -13.58 4.72
N LYS A 63 6.28 -12.87 5.77
CA LYS A 63 7.52 -13.13 6.51
C LYS A 63 7.29 -13.57 7.94
N HIS A 64 6.21 -13.16 8.56
CA HIS A 64 5.93 -13.36 9.99
C HIS A 64 4.58 -14.05 10.14
N GLN A 65 4.62 -15.34 10.50
CA GLN A 65 3.42 -16.18 10.64
C GLN A 65 3.05 -16.44 12.11
N ASP A 66 3.80 -15.86 13.06
CA ASP A 66 3.47 -15.95 14.48
C ASP A 66 2.27 -15.01 14.78
N PRO A 67 1.12 -15.56 15.22
CA PRO A 67 -0.09 -14.78 15.46
C PRO A 67 0.06 -13.79 16.61
N ILE A 68 0.84 -14.13 17.64
CA ILE A 68 1.06 -13.27 18.79
C ILE A 68 1.90 -12.06 18.37
N LEU A 69 2.98 -12.31 17.64
CA LEU A 69 3.86 -11.26 17.13
C LEU A 69 3.13 -10.33 16.16
N THR A 70 2.36 -10.89 15.23
CA THR A 70 1.59 -10.09 14.24
C THR A 70 0.58 -9.19 14.93
N HIS A 71 -0.14 -9.73 15.93
CA HIS A 71 -1.11 -8.94 16.67
C HIS A 71 -0.44 -7.84 17.50
N SER A 72 0.59 -8.18 18.30
CA SER A 72 1.28 -7.20 19.15
C SER A 72 1.96 -6.10 18.32
N SER A 73 2.61 -6.46 17.21
CA SER A 73 3.24 -5.49 16.31
C SER A 73 2.23 -4.51 15.69
N SER A 74 1.02 -4.99 15.37
CA SER A 74 -0.05 -4.12 14.86
C SER A 74 -0.51 -3.13 15.91
N ILE A 75 -0.69 -3.55 17.16
CA ILE A 75 -1.08 -2.66 18.26
C ILE A 75 0.02 -1.64 18.57
N GLU A 76 1.29 -2.09 18.67
CA GLU A 76 2.42 -1.18 18.92
C GLU A 76 2.59 -0.15 17.80
N MET A 77 2.42 -0.56 16.55
CA MET A 77 2.49 0.36 15.41
C MET A 77 1.33 1.37 15.43
N ALA A 78 0.10 0.94 15.75
CA ALA A 78 -1.04 1.83 15.91
C ALA A 78 -0.81 2.85 17.03
N ALA A 79 -0.32 2.39 18.18
CA ALA A 79 0.01 3.25 19.31
C ALA A 79 1.09 4.28 18.95
N CYS A 80 2.09 3.88 18.16
CA CYS A 80 3.12 4.78 17.66
C CYS A 80 2.53 5.91 16.80
N TRP A 81 1.66 5.57 15.83
CA TRP A 81 1.00 6.59 15.00
C TRP A 81 0.20 7.59 15.82
N LEU A 82 -0.61 7.11 16.74
CA LEU A 82 -1.45 7.96 17.61
C LEU A 82 -0.59 8.83 18.55
N SER A 83 0.48 8.27 19.14
CA SER A 83 1.39 9.02 20.01
C SER A 83 2.19 10.09 19.28
N CYS A 84 2.43 9.90 17.96
CA CYS A 84 3.08 10.90 17.11
C CYS A 84 2.13 12.02 16.64
N GLY A 85 0.86 12.01 17.07
CA GLY A 85 -0.10 13.09 16.81
C GLY A 85 -1.01 12.86 15.61
N LEU A 86 -1.23 11.60 15.19
CA LEU A 86 -2.25 11.29 14.20
C LEU A 86 -3.64 11.69 14.71
N ASP A 87 -4.32 12.57 13.96
CA ASP A 87 -5.70 12.95 14.24
C ASP A 87 -6.67 11.96 13.60
N HIS A 88 -7.08 10.96 14.38
CA HIS A 88 -7.99 9.91 13.94
C HIS A 88 -9.41 10.41 13.61
N THR A 89 -9.75 11.65 13.96
CA THR A 89 -11.06 12.25 13.62
C THR A 89 -11.09 12.82 12.22
N LYS A 90 -9.91 13.07 11.62
CA LYS A 90 -9.75 13.64 10.27
C LYS A 90 -9.17 12.67 9.26
N THR A 91 -8.64 11.54 9.73
CA THR A 91 -7.93 10.57 8.92
C THR A 91 -8.62 9.22 9.02
N THR A 92 -8.82 8.54 7.91
CA THR A 92 -9.25 7.14 7.92
C THR A 92 -8.03 6.28 8.30
N PHE A 93 -8.01 5.80 9.54
CA PHE A 93 -6.93 4.94 10.04
C PHE A 93 -7.48 3.56 10.40
N TYR A 94 -6.95 2.51 9.77
CA TYR A 94 -7.51 1.17 9.89
C TYR A 94 -6.42 0.09 9.81
N ARG A 95 -6.76 -1.11 10.23
CA ARG A 95 -5.98 -2.31 10.00
C ARG A 95 -6.51 -2.99 8.72
N GLN A 96 -5.64 -3.42 7.84
CA GLN A 96 -5.98 -4.02 6.54
C GLN A 96 -6.98 -5.18 6.70
N SER A 97 -6.77 -6.05 7.70
CA SER A 97 -7.64 -7.19 7.97
C SER A 97 -9.05 -6.83 8.48
N ASP A 98 -9.29 -5.58 8.88
CA ASP A 98 -10.63 -5.12 9.26
C ASP A 98 -11.51 -4.81 8.03
N ILE A 99 -10.92 -4.73 6.85
CA ILE A 99 -11.61 -4.45 5.58
C ILE A 99 -11.66 -5.72 4.72
N SER A 100 -12.63 -6.58 4.96
CA SER A 100 -12.77 -7.89 4.29
C SER A 100 -12.84 -7.77 2.76
N ASN A 101 -13.44 -6.70 2.23
CA ASN A 101 -13.59 -6.44 0.81
C ASN A 101 -12.24 -6.29 0.06
N ILE A 102 -11.15 -5.97 0.76
CA ILE A 102 -9.80 -5.95 0.15
C ILE A 102 -9.45 -7.33 -0.39
N MET A 103 -9.75 -8.40 0.36
CA MET A 103 -9.48 -9.77 -0.10
C MET A 103 -10.41 -10.21 -1.23
N GLU A 104 -11.67 -9.77 -1.23
CA GLU A 104 -12.59 -9.99 -2.35
C GLU A 104 -12.07 -9.32 -3.62
N LEU A 105 -11.67 -8.04 -3.51
CA LEU A 105 -11.09 -7.31 -4.63
C LEU A 105 -9.79 -7.96 -5.10
N ASN A 106 -8.90 -8.35 -4.18
CA ASN A 106 -7.67 -9.07 -4.52
C ASN A 106 -7.94 -10.31 -5.36
N TRP A 107 -8.99 -11.09 -5.02
CA TRP A 107 -9.39 -12.25 -5.81
C TRP A 107 -9.87 -11.85 -7.21
N ILE A 108 -10.72 -10.84 -7.32
CA ILE A 108 -11.24 -10.34 -8.60
C ILE A 108 -10.08 -9.87 -9.49
N LEU A 109 -9.15 -9.09 -8.94
CA LEU A 109 -7.96 -8.63 -9.65
C LEU A 109 -7.05 -9.79 -10.07
N SER A 110 -6.95 -10.84 -9.25
CA SER A 110 -6.19 -12.05 -9.61
C SER A 110 -6.74 -12.74 -10.86
N CYS A 111 -8.06 -12.71 -11.05
CA CYS A 111 -8.71 -13.34 -12.20
C CYS A 111 -8.47 -12.62 -13.53
N ILE A 112 -8.11 -11.34 -13.49
CA ILE A 112 -7.82 -10.53 -14.68
C ILE A 112 -6.34 -10.27 -14.91
N THR A 113 -5.48 -10.53 -13.92
CA THR A 113 -4.05 -10.25 -13.99
C THR A 113 -3.29 -11.43 -14.56
N GLU A 114 -2.48 -11.17 -15.55
CA GLU A 114 -1.64 -12.20 -16.15
C GLU A 114 -0.46 -12.55 -15.24
N LYS A 115 -0.20 -13.84 -15.05
CA LYS A 115 0.95 -14.33 -14.28
C LYS A 115 2.28 -13.71 -14.73
N GLY A 116 2.43 -13.47 -16.05
CA GLY A 116 3.62 -12.85 -16.64
C GLY A 116 3.91 -11.43 -16.12
N LEU A 117 2.87 -10.67 -15.73
CA LEU A 117 3.05 -9.36 -15.10
C LEU A 117 3.71 -9.51 -13.73
N LEU A 118 3.22 -10.44 -12.91
CA LEU A 118 3.76 -10.69 -11.56
C LEU A 118 5.15 -11.32 -11.57
N ASN A 119 5.46 -12.15 -12.57
CA ASN A 119 6.80 -12.72 -12.75
C ASN A 119 7.89 -11.63 -12.89
N ARG A 120 7.50 -10.40 -13.27
CA ARG A 120 8.43 -9.27 -13.41
C ARG A 120 8.64 -8.48 -12.12
N ALA A 121 7.85 -8.75 -11.08
CA ALA A 121 7.98 -8.05 -9.80
C ALA A 121 9.38 -8.29 -9.18
N HIS A 122 10.03 -7.20 -8.76
CA HIS A 122 11.42 -7.24 -8.28
C HIS A 122 11.60 -8.23 -7.13
N ALA A 123 10.73 -8.22 -6.12
CA ALA A 123 10.89 -9.10 -4.96
C ALA A 123 10.79 -10.59 -5.31
N TYR A 124 9.95 -10.95 -6.29
CA TYR A 124 9.89 -12.33 -6.78
C TYR A 124 11.18 -12.69 -7.53
N LYS A 125 11.65 -11.82 -8.42
CA LYS A 125 12.92 -12.03 -9.15
C LYS A 125 14.09 -12.16 -8.20
N ASP A 126 14.22 -11.25 -7.25
CA ASP A 126 15.28 -11.28 -6.25
C ASP A 126 15.28 -12.57 -5.40
N ALA A 127 14.09 -13.13 -5.16
CA ALA A 127 13.97 -14.39 -4.43
C ALA A 127 14.36 -15.59 -5.33
N VAL A 128 13.95 -15.58 -6.60
CA VAL A 128 14.34 -16.60 -7.59
C VAL A 128 15.85 -16.57 -7.84
N ASP A 129 16.44 -15.40 -8.02
CA ASP A 129 17.88 -15.23 -8.32
C ASP A 129 18.79 -15.71 -7.18
N LYS A 130 18.28 -15.80 -5.95
CA LYS A 130 18.99 -16.37 -4.79
C LYS A 130 18.94 -17.88 -4.73
N ASN A 131 18.06 -18.50 -5.50
CA ASN A 131 17.88 -19.96 -5.53
C ASN A 131 18.74 -20.60 -6.63
N SER A 132 18.88 -21.94 -6.57
CA SER A 132 19.53 -22.67 -7.64
C SER A 132 18.65 -22.75 -8.90
N ILE A 133 19.28 -22.91 -10.06
CA ILE A 133 18.57 -23.03 -11.36
C ILE A 133 17.63 -24.24 -11.35
N ASP A 134 17.98 -25.32 -10.67
CA ASP A 134 17.17 -26.54 -10.60
C ASP A 134 15.90 -26.37 -9.73
N PHE A 135 15.93 -25.44 -8.78
CA PHE A 135 14.81 -25.18 -7.85
C PHE A 135 14.58 -23.69 -7.67
N PRO A 136 14.17 -22.96 -8.73
CA PRO A 136 14.08 -21.50 -8.70
C PRO A 136 13.05 -20.98 -7.68
N ASP A 137 11.96 -21.71 -7.45
CA ASP A 137 10.89 -21.31 -6.52
C ASP A 137 11.04 -21.86 -5.09
N LYS A 138 12.21 -22.42 -4.76
CA LYS A 138 12.44 -23.00 -3.42
C LYS A 138 12.24 -21.94 -2.34
N ASN A 139 11.39 -22.27 -1.36
CA ASN A 139 11.06 -21.40 -0.21
C ASN A 139 10.35 -20.06 -0.58
N ILE A 140 9.86 -19.95 -1.81
CA ILE A 140 9.02 -18.81 -2.21
C ILE A 140 7.55 -19.17 -1.97
N ASN A 141 6.90 -18.49 -1.02
CA ASN A 141 5.49 -18.71 -0.78
C ASN A 141 4.61 -17.89 -1.74
N MET A 142 3.35 -18.30 -1.90
CA MET A 142 2.39 -17.59 -2.77
C MET A 142 2.13 -16.15 -2.33
N GLY A 143 2.26 -15.84 -1.04
CA GLY A 143 2.15 -14.47 -0.54
C GLY A 143 3.22 -13.56 -1.13
N LEU A 144 4.47 -14.01 -1.20
CA LEU A 144 5.56 -13.25 -1.82
C LEU A 144 5.33 -13.06 -3.33
N PHE A 145 4.75 -14.03 -4.00
CA PHE A 145 4.42 -13.92 -5.43
C PHE A 145 3.24 -12.98 -5.67
N ASN A 146 2.21 -13.05 -4.83
CA ASN A 146 0.94 -12.34 -5.03
C ASN A 146 0.86 -10.97 -4.33
N TYR A 147 1.81 -10.60 -3.47
CA TYR A 147 1.66 -9.34 -2.73
C TYR A 147 1.51 -8.08 -3.59
N PRO A 148 2.02 -7.98 -4.83
CA PRO A 148 1.75 -6.83 -5.67
C PRO A 148 0.26 -6.70 -6.04
N LEU A 149 -0.46 -7.83 -6.15
CA LEU A 149 -1.91 -7.84 -6.32
C LEU A 149 -2.65 -7.37 -5.07
N LEU A 150 -2.22 -7.83 -3.90
CA LEU A 150 -2.79 -7.37 -2.63
C LEU A 150 -2.57 -5.87 -2.44
N MET A 151 -1.38 -5.37 -2.75
CA MET A 151 -1.09 -3.93 -2.73
C MET A 151 -1.97 -3.17 -3.74
N SER A 152 -2.22 -3.74 -4.91
CA SER A 152 -3.15 -3.16 -5.89
C SER A 152 -4.58 -3.10 -5.35
N ALA A 153 -5.02 -4.15 -4.64
CA ALA A 153 -6.32 -4.15 -3.99
C ALA A 153 -6.44 -3.09 -2.89
N ASP A 154 -5.39 -2.91 -2.07
CA ASP A 154 -5.35 -1.86 -1.05
C ASP A 154 -5.54 -0.47 -1.65
N ILE A 155 -4.84 -0.20 -2.74
CA ILE A 155 -4.84 1.11 -3.42
C ILE A 155 -6.17 1.36 -4.13
N LEU A 156 -6.64 0.38 -4.90
CA LEU A 156 -7.82 0.53 -5.75
C LEU A 156 -9.12 0.49 -4.94
N MET A 157 -9.15 -0.19 -3.81
CA MET A 157 -10.33 -0.23 -2.92
C MET A 157 -10.81 1.16 -2.53
N PHE A 158 -9.89 2.08 -2.31
CA PHE A 158 -10.20 3.45 -1.89
C PHE A 158 -10.09 4.47 -3.03
N ASN A 159 -9.82 4.01 -4.26
CA ASN A 159 -9.56 4.90 -5.40
C ASN A 159 -8.53 5.97 -5.04
N ALA A 160 -7.39 5.55 -4.50
CA ALA A 160 -6.32 6.48 -4.15
C ALA A 160 -5.77 7.18 -5.40
N ASP A 161 -5.68 8.51 -5.34
CA ASP A 161 -5.10 9.31 -6.41
C ASP A 161 -3.57 9.31 -6.32
N ILE A 162 -3.05 9.38 -5.09
CA ILE A 162 -1.60 9.45 -4.82
C ILE A 162 -1.22 8.41 -3.78
N VAL A 163 -0.12 7.73 -4.05
CA VAL A 163 0.50 6.78 -3.10
C VAL A 163 1.96 7.18 -2.88
N PRO A 164 2.31 7.74 -1.71
CA PRO A 164 3.69 8.02 -1.34
C PRO A 164 4.46 6.71 -1.16
N VAL A 165 5.53 6.52 -1.93
CA VAL A 165 6.33 5.28 -1.92
C VAL A 165 7.81 5.56 -1.98
N GLY A 166 8.62 4.63 -1.48
CA GLY A 166 10.05 4.58 -1.77
C GLY A 166 10.32 4.17 -3.22
N LEU A 167 11.52 4.46 -3.73
CA LEU A 167 11.93 4.10 -5.09
C LEU A 167 11.77 2.61 -5.40
N ASP A 168 12.00 1.75 -4.41
CA ASP A 168 11.86 0.29 -4.50
C ASP A 168 10.41 -0.17 -4.72
N GLN A 169 9.42 0.67 -4.40
CA GLN A 169 8.00 0.37 -4.54
C GLN A 169 7.36 0.95 -5.81
N VAL A 170 8.06 1.77 -6.57
CA VAL A 170 7.52 2.39 -7.80
C VAL A 170 7.03 1.34 -8.78
N GLN A 171 7.77 0.25 -8.96
CA GLN A 171 7.35 -0.84 -9.85
C GLN A 171 6.00 -1.45 -9.45
N HIS A 172 5.70 -1.56 -8.16
CA HIS A 172 4.41 -2.10 -7.70
C HIS A 172 3.26 -1.15 -8.02
N LEU A 173 3.51 0.17 -8.00
CA LEU A 173 2.55 1.16 -8.47
C LEU A 173 2.29 1.02 -9.98
N GLU A 174 3.33 0.82 -10.79
CA GLU A 174 3.15 0.57 -12.23
C GLU A 174 2.33 -0.71 -12.49
N ILE A 175 2.59 -1.79 -11.75
CA ILE A 175 1.76 -2.99 -11.79
C ILE A 175 0.30 -2.66 -11.43
N THR A 176 0.08 -1.86 -10.39
CA THR A 176 -1.28 -1.43 -9.99
C THR A 176 -1.97 -0.63 -11.08
N ARG A 177 -1.26 0.28 -11.74
CA ARG A 177 -1.77 1.07 -12.88
C ARG A 177 -2.17 0.18 -14.04
N ASP A 178 -1.32 -0.78 -14.42
CA ASP A 178 -1.61 -1.74 -15.48
C ASP A 178 -2.88 -2.55 -15.17
N ILE A 179 -3.03 -2.98 -13.91
CA ILE A 179 -4.21 -3.73 -13.45
C ILE A 179 -5.46 -2.85 -13.49
N ALA A 180 -5.38 -1.60 -13.00
CA ALA A 180 -6.50 -0.68 -13.02
C ALA A 180 -6.96 -0.34 -14.44
N LEU A 181 -6.03 -0.09 -15.35
CA LEU A 181 -6.33 0.14 -16.78
C LEU A 181 -7.01 -1.09 -17.41
N LYS A 182 -6.49 -2.29 -17.14
CA LYS A 182 -7.09 -3.53 -17.66
C LYS A 182 -8.48 -3.76 -17.08
N PHE A 183 -8.69 -3.49 -15.80
CA PHE A 183 -10.00 -3.58 -15.18
C PHE A 183 -10.98 -2.60 -15.81
N ASN A 184 -10.59 -1.34 -15.93
CA ASN A 184 -11.41 -0.29 -16.54
C ASN A 184 -11.75 -0.59 -18.00
N TYR A 185 -10.83 -1.21 -18.75
CA TYR A 185 -11.11 -1.65 -20.12
C TYR A 185 -12.22 -2.71 -20.19
N HIS A 186 -12.27 -3.64 -19.23
CA HIS A 186 -13.25 -4.72 -19.22
C HIS A 186 -14.61 -4.31 -18.64
N TYR A 187 -14.61 -3.46 -17.61
CA TYR A 187 -15.79 -3.20 -16.78
C TYR A 187 -16.25 -1.73 -16.78
N GLY A 188 -15.60 -0.87 -17.57
CA GLY A 188 -15.85 0.57 -17.56
C GLY A 188 -14.94 1.30 -16.56
N GLU A 189 -14.99 2.63 -16.55
CA GLU A 189 -14.16 3.48 -15.68
C GLU A 189 -14.62 3.37 -14.22
N VAL A 190 -14.07 2.40 -13.49
CA VAL A 190 -14.36 2.13 -12.08
C VAL A 190 -13.24 2.69 -11.18
N PHE A 191 -11.98 2.46 -11.57
CA PHE A 191 -10.84 2.84 -10.75
C PHE A 191 -10.14 4.09 -11.26
N SER A 192 -9.78 4.98 -10.32
CA SER A 192 -8.77 6.02 -10.56
C SER A 192 -7.42 5.36 -10.85
N ILE A 193 -6.64 5.95 -11.75
CA ILE A 193 -5.28 5.46 -12.02
C ILE A 193 -4.33 6.15 -11.04
N PRO A 194 -3.77 5.42 -10.06
CA PRO A 194 -2.97 6.03 -9.00
C PRO A 194 -1.64 6.56 -9.51
N GLU A 195 -1.13 7.61 -8.85
CA GLU A 195 0.19 8.15 -9.11
C GLU A 195 1.14 7.86 -7.94
N ALA A 196 2.37 7.42 -8.29
CA ALA A 196 3.43 7.28 -7.32
C ALA A 196 4.00 8.67 -6.97
N ARG A 197 4.11 8.97 -5.68
CA ARG A 197 4.86 10.12 -5.24
C ARG A 197 6.11 9.66 -4.50
N VAL A 198 7.25 9.85 -5.16
CA VAL A 198 8.56 9.55 -4.58
C VAL A 198 9.07 10.80 -3.88
N ASP A 199 9.44 10.67 -2.61
CA ASP A 199 10.04 11.77 -1.86
C ASP A 199 11.57 11.72 -2.03
N ASP A 200 12.09 12.56 -2.92
CA ASP A 200 13.52 12.62 -3.24
C ASP A 200 14.42 13.00 -2.04
N HIS A 201 13.83 13.57 -0.99
CA HIS A 201 14.56 13.99 0.22
C HIS A 201 14.70 12.88 1.27
N LYS A 202 14.10 11.71 1.06
CA LYS A 202 14.24 10.55 1.94
C LYS A 202 15.38 9.64 1.49
N GLY A 203 16.59 10.19 1.45
CA GLY A 203 17.80 9.39 1.42
C GLY A 203 17.78 8.41 2.61
N HIS A 204 18.39 7.24 2.46
CA HIS A 204 18.55 6.32 3.57
C HIS A 204 19.13 7.06 4.78
N LEU A 205 18.50 6.88 5.95
CA LEU A 205 19.11 7.32 7.19
C LEU A 205 20.45 6.59 7.30
N LEU A 206 21.53 7.34 7.20
CA LEU A 206 22.86 6.79 7.45
C LEU A 206 23.01 6.61 8.96
N GLY A 207 23.65 5.51 9.36
CA GLY A 207 24.10 5.33 10.73
C GLY A 207 25.09 6.44 11.11
N ILE A 208 25.39 6.58 12.41
CA ILE A 208 26.40 7.53 12.91
C ILE A 208 27.77 7.25 12.29
N ASP A 209 27.99 6.02 11.83
CA ASP A 209 29.18 5.57 11.08
C ASP A 209 29.15 5.90 9.58
N GLY A 210 28.08 6.52 9.07
CA GLY A 210 27.89 6.83 7.67
C GLY A 210 27.53 5.63 6.79
N LEU A 211 27.30 4.47 7.36
CA LEU A 211 26.87 3.26 6.67
C LEU A 211 25.34 3.11 6.70
N LYS A 212 24.81 2.24 5.80
CA LYS A 212 23.37 1.91 5.70
C LYS A 212 22.97 0.96 6.83
#